data_9e0ead2263cee567c92dbdbd7d57d438
#
_entry.id   9e0ead2263cee567c92dbdbd7d57d438
#
_cell.length_a   1.000
_cell.length_b   1.000
_cell.length_c   1.000
_cell.angle_alpha   90.00
_cell.angle_beta   90.00
_cell.angle_gamma   90.00
#
_symmetry.space_group_name_H-M   'P 1'
#
loop_
_entity.id
_entity.type
_entity.pdbx_description
1 polymer ?
#
loop_
_entity_poly.entity_id
_entity_poly.type
_entity_poly.pdbx_seq_one_letter_code
_entity_poly.pdbx_strand_id
1 'polypeptide(L)'
;MIHKPIQIKNLQLSFPHKTYFDDFSVQVPYGSRIAIIGRNGCGKTTLLKILNGMVQPTSGDVLSAADVIIGFVPQIVEEFDSLSGGQRLNAAVTQALSLEPNVLLLDEPTNHLDRHNRKSLMRMLQSYPGTLIVVSHDTELLRHCIDTLWHIDDGQIRVFSGNYDDYIREIRKARSALEQEITRLDRQKKRYASCFNERAKTSC
;
A
#
# COMPACT_ATOMS: atom_id res chain seq x y z
N MET A 1 10.25 25.70 9.25
CA MET A 1 10.10 24.76 10.37
C MET A 1 10.45 23.36 9.87
N ILE A 2 11.33 22.64 10.55
CA ILE A 2 11.62 21.24 10.20
C ILE A 2 10.48 20.42 10.82
N HIS A 3 9.53 19.96 10.00
CA HIS A 3 8.48 19.07 10.47
C HIS A 3 9.10 17.74 10.89
N LYS A 4 8.80 17.30 12.10
CA LYS A 4 9.25 15.98 12.57
C LYS A 4 8.52 14.90 11.80
N PRO A 5 9.18 13.80 11.43
CA PRO A 5 8.57 12.71 10.69
C PRO A 5 7.48 12.01 11.51
N ILE A 6 6.51 11.41 10.83
CA ILE A 6 5.65 10.39 11.44
C ILE A 6 6.52 9.15 11.64
N GLN A 7 6.50 8.60 12.85
CA GLN A 7 7.25 7.39 13.18
C GLN A 7 6.29 6.26 13.54
N ILE A 8 6.39 5.16 12.81
CA ILE A 8 5.69 3.91 13.11
C ILE A 8 6.70 2.98 13.77
N LYS A 9 6.32 2.36 14.91
CA LYS A 9 7.17 1.44 15.67
C LYS A 9 6.43 0.14 15.95
N ASN A 10 7.01 -0.97 15.50
CA ASN A 10 6.55 -2.33 15.78
C ASN A 10 5.04 -2.51 15.60
N LEU A 11 4.49 -1.88 14.56
CA LEU A 11 3.05 -1.87 14.31
C LEU A 11 2.57 -3.27 13.94
N GLN A 12 1.58 -3.75 14.68
CA GLN A 12 0.93 -5.03 14.44
C GLN A 12 -0.58 -4.85 14.36
N LEU A 13 -1.20 -5.51 13.40
CA LEU A 13 -2.65 -5.66 13.32
C LEU A 13 -3.01 -7.13 13.15
N SER A 14 -3.64 -7.67 14.19
CA SER A 14 -4.08 -9.07 14.22
C SER A 14 -5.50 -9.16 14.78
N PHE A 15 -6.33 -10.00 14.16
CA PHE A 15 -7.64 -10.42 14.65
C PHE A 15 -7.62 -11.92 14.90
N PRO A 16 -8.57 -12.50 15.67
CA PRO A 16 -8.53 -13.91 16.06
C PRO A 16 -8.32 -14.91 14.93
N HIS A 17 -8.69 -14.56 13.71
CA HIS A 17 -8.62 -15.44 12.54
C HIS A 17 -7.62 -15.00 11.48
N LYS A 18 -6.96 -13.83 11.64
CA LYS A 18 -6.08 -13.29 10.60
C LYS A 18 -5.12 -12.25 11.14
N THR A 19 -3.82 -12.44 10.92
CA THR A 19 -2.82 -11.37 11.02
C THR A 19 -2.75 -10.63 9.71
N TYR A 20 -2.92 -9.31 9.75
CA TYR A 20 -2.88 -8.44 8.58
C TYR A 20 -1.48 -7.95 8.29
N PHE A 21 -0.75 -7.55 9.34
CA PHE A 21 0.68 -7.23 9.28
C PHE A 21 1.27 -7.30 10.68
N ASP A 22 2.56 -7.58 10.73
CA ASP A 22 3.33 -7.78 11.95
C ASP A 22 4.67 -7.04 11.85
N ASP A 23 5.11 -6.48 12.99
CA ASP A 23 6.41 -5.81 13.19
C ASP A 23 6.78 -4.78 12.11
N PHE A 24 5.83 -3.92 11.74
CA PHE A 24 6.11 -2.86 10.78
C PHE A 24 6.65 -1.61 11.48
N SER A 25 7.88 -1.23 11.12
CA SER A 25 8.54 -0.02 11.63
C SER A 25 9.09 0.81 10.48
N VAL A 26 8.73 2.11 10.45
CA VAL A 26 9.19 3.04 9.42
C VAL A 26 9.13 4.48 9.92
N GLN A 27 10.01 5.33 9.37
CA GLN A 27 9.91 6.78 9.50
C GLN A 27 9.41 7.36 8.17
N VAL A 28 8.43 8.26 8.25
CA VAL A 28 7.85 8.97 7.11
C VAL A 28 8.35 10.40 7.14
N PRO A 29 9.36 10.76 6.33
CA PRO A 29 9.83 12.13 6.23
C PRO A 29 8.74 13.06 5.70
N TYR A 30 8.80 14.34 6.05
CA TYR A 30 7.91 15.35 5.48
C TYR A 30 8.11 15.45 3.96
N GLY A 31 7.00 15.59 3.24
CA GLY A 31 6.98 15.66 1.78
C GLY A 31 7.09 14.30 1.06
N SER A 32 7.15 13.19 1.81
CA SER A 32 7.12 11.84 1.22
C SER A 32 5.82 11.59 0.44
N ARG A 33 5.93 10.85 -0.65
CA ARG A 33 4.81 10.49 -1.52
C ARG A 33 4.67 8.98 -1.57
N ILE A 34 3.83 8.45 -0.69
CA ILE A 34 3.75 7.02 -0.40
C ILE A 34 2.47 6.44 -0.98
N ALA A 35 2.57 5.31 -1.68
CA ALA A 35 1.40 4.49 -2.00
C ALA A 35 1.41 3.19 -1.20
N ILE A 36 0.26 2.84 -0.65
CA ILE A 36 0.00 1.55 -0.02
C ILE A 36 -0.67 0.65 -1.06
N ILE A 37 -0.01 -0.45 -1.39
CA ILE A 37 -0.47 -1.41 -2.38
C ILE A 37 -0.55 -2.83 -1.77
N GLY A 38 -1.32 -3.70 -2.40
CA GLY A 38 -1.51 -5.07 -1.93
C GLY A 38 -2.88 -5.61 -2.32
N ARG A 39 -3.12 -6.91 -2.10
CA ARG A 39 -4.38 -7.57 -2.45
C ARG A 39 -5.56 -6.97 -1.70
N ASN A 40 -6.79 -7.17 -2.23
CA ASN A 40 -7.98 -6.77 -1.52
C ASN A 40 -8.10 -7.53 -0.19
N GLY A 41 -8.49 -6.82 0.88
CA GLY A 41 -8.59 -7.39 2.22
C GLY A 41 -7.26 -7.66 2.93
N CYS A 42 -6.12 -7.11 2.45
CA CYS A 42 -4.83 -7.21 3.15
C CYS A 42 -4.61 -6.15 4.24
N GLY A 43 -5.55 -5.22 4.46
CA GLY A 43 -5.47 -4.23 5.55
C GLY A 43 -5.06 -2.82 5.12
N LYS A 44 -5.02 -2.48 3.81
CA LYS A 44 -4.63 -1.14 3.32
C LYS A 44 -5.42 0.00 3.96
N THR A 45 -6.75 -0.05 3.84
CA THR A 45 -7.68 0.92 4.46
C THR A 45 -7.52 0.97 5.97
N THR A 46 -7.31 -0.19 6.60
CA THR A 46 -7.12 -0.26 8.07
C THR A 46 -5.82 0.41 8.49
N LEU A 47 -4.73 0.23 7.72
CA LEU A 47 -3.47 0.94 7.96
C LEU A 47 -3.65 2.46 7.86
N LEU A 48 -4.38 2.97 6.84
CA LEU A 48 -4.70 4.40 6.76
C LEU A 48 -5.51 4.89 7.99
N LYS A 49 -6.50 4.09 8.43
CA LYS A 49 -7.30 4.43 9.62
C LYS A 49 -6.46 4.42 10.91
N ILE A 50 -5.46 3.55 11.02
CA ILE A 50 -4.51 3.56 12.13
C ILE A 50 -3.65 4.82 12.10
N LEU A 51 -3.13 5.20 10.93
CA LEU A 51 -2.35 6.43 10.76
C LEU A 51 -3.15 7.68 11.10
N ASN A 52 -4.47 7.66 10.83
CA ASN A 52 -5.39 8.74 11.20
C ASN A 52 -5.89 8.67 12.66
N GLY A 53 -5.46 7.67 13.45
CA GLY A 53 -5.89 7.50 14.83
C GLY A 53 -7.33 6.98 15.02
N MET A 54 -8.02 6.60 13.93
CA MET A 54 -9.40 6.08 13.98
C MET A 54 -9.49 4.62 14.46
N VAL A 55 -8.42 3.86 14.28
CA VAL A 55 -8.33 2.45 14.67
C VAL A 55 -7.05 2.27 15.49
N GLN A 56 -7.18 1.58 16.62
CA GLN A 56 -6.01 1.22 17.42
C GLN A 56 -5.36 -0.05 16.86
N PRO A 57 -4.03 -0.11 16.73
CA PRO A 57 -3.35 -1.34 16.37
C PRO A 57 -3.43 -2.37 17.50
N THR A 58 -3.14 -3.62 17.21
CA THR A 58 -3.05 -4.68 18.23
C THR A 58 -1.84 -4.46 19.14
N SER A 59 -0.72 -4.02 18.57
CA SER A 59 0.48 -3.57 19.29
C SER A 59 1.27 -2.59 18.44
N GLY A 60 2.26 -1.93 19.07
CA GLY A 60 3.07 -0.90 18.43
C GLY A 60 2.40 0.47 18.46
N ASP A 61 3.15 1.48 18.00
CA ASP A 61 2.76 2.88 18.14
C ASP A 61 2.94 3.64 16.82
N VAL A 62 2.04 4.59 16.60
CA VAL A 62 2.20 5.63 15.58
C VAL A 62 2.44 6.95 16.30
N LEU A 63 3.66 7.46 16.17
CA LEU A 63 4.08 8.70 16.82
C LEU A 63 4.11 9.81 15.78
N SER A 64 3.35 10.85 16.01
CA SER A 64 3.36 12.09 15.20
C SER A 64 3.74 13.26 16.09
N ALA A 65 4.42 14.26 15.52
CA ALA A 65 4.67 15.51 16.22
C ALA A 65 3.35 16.29 16.42
N ALA A 66 3.33 17.18 17.42
CA ALA A 66 2.14 17.98 17.72
C ALA A 66 1.70 18.94 16.60
N ASP A 67 2.59 19.25 15.66
CA ASP A 67 2.36 20.08 14.48
C ASP A 67 1.88 19.28 13.24
N VAL A 68 1.67 17.97 13.38
CA VAL A 68 1.13 17.12 12.32
C VAL A 68 -0.39 17.26 12.29
N ILE A 69 -0.90 17.81 11.18
CA ILE A 69 -2.32 17.93 10.89
C ILE A 69 -2.63 16.98 9.73
N ILE A 70 -3.51 16.02 9.99
CA ILE A 70 -3.87 14.98 9.03
C ILE A 70 -5.21 15.33 8.36
N GLY A 71 -5.22 15.42 7.04
CA GLY A 71 -6.43 15.41 6.22
C GLY A 71 -6.71 13.98 5.75
N PHE A 72 -7.92 13.49 5.96
CA PHE A 72 -8.29 12.12 5.55
C PHE A 72 -9.47 12.14 4.57
N VAL A 73 -9.27 11.52 3.42
CA VAL A 73 -10.30 11.30 2.40
C VAL A 73 -10.61 9.80 2.37
N PRO A 74 -11.75 9.37 2.92
CA PRO A 74 -12.13 7.97 2.93
C PRO A 74 -12.51 7.49 1.53
N GLN A 75 -12.55 6.17 1.34
CA GLN A 75 -13.09 5.56 0.14
C GLN A 75 -14.56 6.00 -0.05
N ILE A 76 -14.83 6.55 -1.23
CA ILE A 76 -16.18 6.98 -1.58
C ILE A 76 -16.95 5.76 -2.08
N VAL A 77 -17.97 5.36 -1.32
CA VAL A 77 -18.92 4.31 -1.73
C VAL A 77 -20.06 4.97 -2.49
N GLU A 78 -20.55 4.32 -3.53
CA GLU A 78 -21.75 4.76 -4.23
C GLU A 78 -22.96 4.58 -3.28
N GLU A 79 -23.37 5.65 -2.61
CA GLU A 79 -24.66 5.74 -1.96
C GLU A 79 -25.61 6.47 -2.89
N PHE A 80 -26.93 6.28 -2.69
CA PHE A 80 -28.03 6.82 -3.51
C PHE A 80 -28.14 8.37 -3.54
N ASP A 81 -27.01 9.08 -3.52
CA ASP A 81 -26.95 10.52 -3.55
C ASP A 81 -26.91 11.04 -5.00
N SER A 82 -27.54 12.19 -5.23
CA SER A 82 -27.61 12.86 -6.53
C SER A 82 -26.28 13.37 -7.09
N LEU A 83 -25.19 13.26 -6.32
CA LEU A 83 -23.85 13.74 -6.69
C LEU A 83 -23.08 12.71 -7.49
N SER A 84 -22.39 13.15 -8.55
CA SER A 84 -21.44 12.29 -9.28
C SER A 84 -20.25 11.92 -8.40
N GLY A 85 -19.59 10.77 -8.70
CA GLY A 85 -18.37 10.34 -7.99
C GLY A 85 -17.30 11.44 -7.91
N GLY A 86 -17.12 12.21 -8.99
CA GLY A 86 -16.21 13.36 -9.02
C GLY A 86 -16.62 14.50 -8.09
N GLN A 87 -17.90 14.81 -8.00
CA GLN A 87 -18.42 15.84 -7.09
C GLN A 87 -18.23 15.45 -5.62
N ARG A 88 -18.51 14.19 -5.30
CA ARG A 88 -18.29 13.64 -3.94
C ARG A 88 -16.83 13.67 -3.55
N LEU A 89 -15.93 13.25 -4.44
CA LEU A 89 -14.50 13.33 -4.18
C LEU A 89 -14.04 14.76 -3.98
N ASN A 90 -14.46 15.70 -4.85
CA ASN A 90 -14.09 17.10 -4.70
C ASN A 90 -14.56 17.69 -3.37
N ALA A 91 -15.77 17.36 -2.92
CA ALA A 91 -16.28 17.76 -1.62
C ALA A 91 -15.44 17.21 -0.47
N ALA A 92 -15.14 15.89 -0.49
CA ALA A 92 -14.32 15.24 0.53
C ALA A 92 -12.89 15.79 0.57
N VAL A 93 -12.28 15.99 -0.58
CA VAL A 93 -10.94 16.59 -0.69
C VAL A 93 -10.93 18.03 -0.19
N THR A 94 -11.92 18.83 -0.59
CA THR A 94 -12.06 20.21 -0.12
C THR A 94 -12.20 20.28 1.39
N GLN A 95 -13.02 19.41 1.96
CA GLN A 95 -13.19 19.30 3.42
C GLN A 95 -11.87 18.89 4.10
N ALA A 96 -11.16 17.90 3.57
CA ALA A 96 -9.88 17.49 4.13
C ALA A 96 -8.83 18.60 4.06
N LEU A 97 -8.77 19.36 2.95
CA LEU A 97 -7.82 20.46 2.74
C LEU A 97 -8.17 21.73 3.54
N SER A 98 -9.42 21.91 3.96
CA SER A 98 -9.84 23.07 4.77
C SER A 98 -9.15 23.14 6.14
N LEU A 99 -8.59 22.03 6.60
CA LEU A 99 -7.79 21.95 7.82
C LEU A 99 -6.33 22.36 7.62
N GLU A 100 -5.94 22.78 6.41
CA GLU A 100 -4.56 23.05 6.02
C GLU A 100 -3.59 21.92 6.42
N PRO A 101 -3.91 20.66 6.06
CA PRO A 101 -3.13 19.50 6.52
C PRO A 101 -1.72 19.53 5.94
N ASN A 102 -0.75 19.09 6.73
CA ASN A 102 0.61 18.81 6.26
C ASN A 102 0.83 17.33 5.92
N VAL A 103 -0.16 16.47 6.23
CA VAL A 103 -0.25 15.07 5.82
C VAL A 103 -1.62 14.80 5.22
N LEU A 104 -1.68 14.28 4.01
CA LEU A 104 -2.91 13.93 3.32
C LEU A 104 -3.00 12.42 3.11
N LEU A 105 -4.03 11.80 3.66
CA LEU A 105 -4.35 10.39 3.53
C LEU A 105 -5.54 10.20 2.59
N LEU A 106 -5.40 9.34 1.58
CA LEU A 106 -6.45 9.10 0.57
C LEU A 106 -6.67 7.60 0.41
N ASP A 107 -7.92 7.16 0.49
CA ASP A 107 -8.30 5.76 0.31
C ASP A 107 -9.03 5.57 -1.02
N GLU A 108 -8.36 4.95 -2.01
CA GLU A 108 -8.86 4.67 -3.36
C GLU A 108 -9.52 5.87 -4.05
N PRO A 109 -8.85 7.04 -4.10
CA PRO A 109 -9.49 8.28 -4.54
C PRO A 109 -9.83 8.32 -6.04
N THR A 110 -9.30 7.40 -6.84
CA THR A 110 -9.55 7.33 -8.30
C THR A 110 -10.73 6.46 -8.67
N ASN A 111 -11.31 5.71 -7.70
CA ASN A 111 -12.46 4.86 -7.96
C ASN A 111 -13.66 5.72 -8.39
N HIS A 112 -14.37 5.25 -9.41
CA HIS A 112 -15.57 5.90 -9.98
C HIS A 112 -15.33 7.29 -10.56
N LEU A 113 -14.06 7.70 -10.80
CA LEU A 113 -13.75 8.94 -11.47
C LEU A 113 -13.69 8.76 -13.00
N ASP A 114 -14.30 9.69 -13.70
CA ASP A 114 -14.04 9.86 -15.12
C ASP A 114 -12.60 10.36 -15.39
N ARG A 115 -12.21 10.33 -16.65
CA ARG A 115 -10.85 10.72 -17.07
C ARG A 115 -10.49 12.17 -16.74
N HIS A 116 -11.47 13.08 -16.79
CA HIS A 116 -11.24 14.49 -16.51
C HIS A 116 -10.98 14.73 -15.02
N ASN A 117 -11.84 14.21 -14.16
CA ASN A 117 -11.73 14.32 -12.71
C ASN A 117 -10.46 13.63 -12.19
N ARG A 118 -10.11 12.48 -12.76
CA ARG A 118 -8.84 11.79 -12.44
C ARG A 118 -7.62 12.67 -12.73
N LYS A 119 -7.56 13.31 -13.91
CA LYS A 119 -6.46 14.22 -14.25
C LYS A 119 -6.39 15.42 -13.33
N SER A 120 -7.55 15.99 -12.95
CA SER A 120 -7.62 17.12 -12.02
C SER A 120 -7.11 16.72 -10.64
N LEU A 121 -7.51 15.55 -10.14
CA LEU A 121 -6.99 15.00 -8.88
C LEU A 121 -5.46 14.84 -8.94
N MET A 122 -4.92 14.22 -9.99
CA MET A 122 -3.47 14.00 -10.11
C MET A 122 -2.69 15.32 -10.11
N ARG A 123 -3.17 16.35 -10.81
CA ARG A 123 -2.54 17.69 -10.79
C ARG A 123 -2.53 18.28 -9.38
N MET A 124 -3.64 18.17 -8.66
CA MET A 124 -3.75 18.63 -7.28
C MET A 124 -2.77 17.86 -6.38
N LEU A 125 -2.70 16.53 -6.48
CA LEU A 125 -1.77 15.72 -5.71
C LEU A 125 -0.31 16.05 -6.01
N GLN A 126 0.04 16.29 -7.28
CA GLN A 126 1.39 16.67 -7.68
C GLN A 126 1.82 18.04 -7.09
N SER A 127 0.90 18.98 -7.00
CA SER A 127 1.16 20.33 -6.45
C SER A 127 1.06 20.39 -4.92
N TYR A 128 0.55 19.35 -4.27
CA TYR A 128 0.42 19.32 -2.82
C TYR A 128 1.79 19.30 -2.14
N PRO A 129 2.11 20.28 -1.27
CA PRO A 129 3.46 20.43 -0.70
C PRO A 129 3.75 19.51 0.48
N GLY A 130 2.72 18.95 1.11
CA GLY A 130 2.84 18.10 2.29
C GLY A 130 3.14 16.63 1.97
N THR A 131 3.11 15.82 3.00
CA THR A 131 3.24 14.36 2.90
C THR A 131 1.95 13.77 2.34
N LEU A 132 2.06 12.88 1.36
CA LEU A 132 0.96 12.18 0.73
C LEU A 132 1.07 10.67 1.02
N ILE A 133 0.01 10.07 1.56
CA ILE A 133 -0.11 8.62 1.70
C ILE A 133 -1.42 8.20 1.04
N VAL A 134 -1.35 7.39 0.01
CA VAL A 134 -2.53 6.99 -0.76
C VAL A 134 -2.64 5.47 -0.89
N VAL A 135 -3.83 4.94 -0.71
CA VAL A 135 -4.18 3.58 -1.16
C VAL A 135 -4.71 3.72 -2.58
N SER A 136 -4.10 3.07 -3.55
CA SER A 136 -4.59 3.08 -4.93
C SER A 136 -4.10 1.88 -5.73
N HIS A 137 -4.91 1.47 -6.70
CA HIS A 137 -4.56 0.53 -7.76
C HIS A 137 -4.37 1.22 -9.11
N ASP A 138 -4.52 2.54 -9.17
CA ASP A 138 -4.39 3.33 -10.38
C ASP A 138 -2.91 3.50 -10.76
N THR A 139 -2.49 2.81 -11.82
CA THR A 139 -1.11 2.82 -12.29
C THR A 139 -0.64 4.20 -12.78
N GLU A 140 -1.54 5.04 -13.30
CA GLU A 140 -1.22 6.40 -13.75
C GLU A 140 -0.91 7.30 -12.54
N LEU A 141 -1.74 7.23 -11.49
CA LEU A 141 -1.48 7.93 -10.23
C LEU A 141 -0.17 7.46 -9.60
N LEU A 142 0.05 6.13 -9.52
CA LEU A 142 1.26 5.56 -8.92
C LEU A 142 2.54 6.00 -9.66
N ARG A 143 2.51 6.10 -10.99
CA ARG A 143 3.67 6.54 -11.78
C ARG A 143 3.99 8.02 -11.63
N HIS A 144 2.98 8.86 -11.51
CA HIS A 144 3.14 10.32 -11.62
C HIS A 144 3.19 11.04 -10.26
N CYS A 145 2.64 10.44 -9.22
CA CYS A 145 2.47 11.11 -7.93
C CYS A 145 3.26 10.48 -6.78
N ILE A 146 3.89 9.29 -6.98
CA ILE A 146 4.43 8.47 -5.89
C ILE A 146 5.93 8.21 -6.11
N ASP A 147 6.69 8.23 -5.02
CA ASP A 147 8.14 7.93 -4.97
C ASP A 147 8.48 6.76 -4.02
N THR A 148 7.52 6.32 -3.23
CA THR A 148 7.70 5.25 -2.25
C THR A 148 6.48 4.34 -2.23
N LEU A 149 6.68 3.03 -2.20
CA LEU A 149 5.59 2.07 -2.14
C LEU A 149 5.69 1.22 -0.87
N TRP A 150 4.57 1.07 -0.18
CA TRP A 150 4.39 0.12 0.90
C TRP A 150 3.56 -1.04 0.39
N HIS A 151 4.21 -2.15 0.13
CA HIS A 151 3.54 -3.35 -0.37
C HIS A 151 3.18 -4.27 0.79
N ILE A 152 1.87 -4.45 1.02
CA ILE A 152 1.35 -5.39 2.01
C ILE A 152 1.16 -6.74 1.34
N ASP A 153 1.96 -7.72 1.72
CA ASP A 153 1.89 -9.08 1.21
C ASP A 153 2.25 -10.08 2.32
N ASP A 154 1.46 -11.14 2.43
CA ASP A 154 1.65 -12.25 3.38
C ASP A 154 1.97 -11.80 4.82
N GLY A 155 1.18 -10.87 5.34
CA GLY A 155 1.32 -10.39 6.72
C GLY A 155 2.52 -9.46 6.97
N GLN A 156 3.21 -9.03 5.92
CA GLN A 156 4.33 -8.09 6.02
C GLN A 156 4.12 -6.85 5.16
N ILE A 157 4.70 -5.74 5.60
CA ILE A 157 4.74 -4.50 4.82
C ILE A 157 6.19 -4.28 4.38
N ARG A 158 6.42 -4.35 3.07
CA ARG A 158 7.73 -4.07 2.47
C ARG A 158 7.75 -2.66 1.92
N VAL A 159 8.76 -1.90 2.31
CA VAL A 159 8.98 -0.54 1.82
C VAL A 159 9.92 -0.59 0.61
N PHE A 160 9.45 -0.04 -0.50
CA PHE A 160 10.24 0.15 -1.70
C PHE A 160 10.38 1.65 -1.99
N SER A 161 11.62 2.15 -2.01
CA SER A 161 11.92 3.53 -2.39
C SER A 161 12.28 3.59 -3.88
N GLY A 162 11.50 4.31 -4.65
CA GLY A 162 11.64 4.42 -6.10
C GLY A 162 10.29 4.56 -6.78
N ASN A 163 10.31 4.75 -8.11
CA ASN A 163 9.08 4.89 -8.87
C ASN A 163 8.36 3.54 -9.10
N TYR A 164 7.10 3.62 -9.49
CA TYR A 164 6.27 2.43 -9.70
C TYR A 164 6.82 1.47 -10.76
N ASP A 165 7.44 1.97 -11.82
CA ASP A 165 7.98 1.11 -12.89
C ASP A 165 9.23 0.34 -12.42
N ASP A 166 10.04 0.92 -11.55
CA ASP A 166 11.18 0.24 -10.91
C ASP A 166 10.69 -0.88 -10.00
N TYR A 167 9.67 -0.61 -9.19
CA TYR A 167 9.01 -1.62 -8.35
C TYR A 167 8.48 -2.80 -9.20
N ILE A 168 7.76 -2.52 -10.28
CA ILE A 168 7.23 -3.58 -11.17
C ILE A 168 8.36 -4.40 -11.79
N ARG A 169 9.49 -3.78 -12.16
CA ARG A 169 10.67 -4.49 -12.67
C ARG A 169 11.27 -5.42 -11.61
N GLU A 170 11.36 -4.96 -10.38
CA GLU A 170 11.89 -5.77 -9.27
C GLU A 170 10.99 -6.97 -8.95
N ILE A 171 9.69 -6.75 -8.83
CA ILE A 171 8.71 -7.83 -8.61
C ILE A 171 8.75 -8.87 -9.73
N ARG A 172 8.85 -8.45 -11.00
CA ARG A 172 8.96 -9.37 -12.13
C ARG A 172 10.24 -10.21 -12.08
N LYS A 173 11.37 -9.60 -11.73
CA LYS A 173 12.64 -10.31 -11.54
C LYS A 173 12.55 -11.35 -10.42
N ALA A 174 12.03 -10.95 -9.26
CA ALA A 174 11.86 -11.86 -8.13
C ALA A 174 10.93 -13.04 -8.46
N ARG A 175 9.82 -12.78 -9.15
CA ARG A 175 8.89 -13.81 -9.59
C ARG A 175 9.53 -14.79 -10.59
N SER A 176 10.25 -14.28 -11.58
CA SER A 176 10.96 -15.12 -12.56
C SER A 176 12.03 -16.01 -11.90
N ALA A 177 12.79 -15.47 -10.93
CA ALA A 177 13.75 -16.24 -10.17
C ALA A 177 13.10 -17.38 -9.38
N LEU A 178 11.96 -17.08 -8.71
CA LEU A 178 11.19 -18.08 -7.97
C LEU A 178 10.64 -19.19 -8.89
N GLU A 179 10.09 -18.82 -10.04
CA GLU A 179 9.59 -19.80 -11.04
C GLU A 179 10.71 -20.72 -11.55
N GLN A 180 11.92 -20.19 -11.77
CA GLN A 180 13.08 -20.98 -12.16
C GLN A 180 13.50 -21.95 -11.05
N GLU A 181 13.51 -21.51 -9.80
CA GLU A 181 13.87 -22.37 -8.66
C GLU A 181 12.84 -23.47 -8.43
N ILE A 182 11.55 -23.19 -8.53
CA ILE A 182 10.48 -24.19 -8.47
C ILE A 182 10.71 -25.24 -9.57
N THR A 183 10.95 -24.81 -10.81
CA THR A 183 11.19 -25.72 -11.94
C THR A 183 12.43 -26.60 -11.71
N ARG A 184 13.49 -26.05 -11.11
CA ARG A 184 14.71 -26.78 -10.76
C ARG A 184 14.44 -27.84 -9.70
N LEU A 185 13.71 -27.47 -8.64
CA LEU A 185 13.34 -28.40 -7.55
C LEU A 185 12.44 -29.53 -8.06
N ASP A 186 11.49 -29.24 -8.92
CA ASP A 186 10.62 -30.25 -9.55
C ASP A 186 11.41 -31.26 -10.42
N ARG A 187 12.40 -30.76 -11.18
CA ARG A 187 13.30 -31.64 -11.96
C ARG A 187 14.14 -32.53 -11.05
N GLN A 188 14.65 -31.98 -9.95
CA GLN A 188 15.40 -32.79 -8.96
C GLN A 188 14.50 -33.86 -8.34
N LYS A 189 13.30 -33.50 -7.89
CA LYS A 189 12.33 -34.43 -7.31
C LYS A 189 11.99 -35.59 -8.27
N LYS A 190 11.77 -35.28 -9.55
CA LYS A 190 11.53 -36.33 -10.58
C LYS A 190 12.73 -37.26 -10.76
N ARG A 191 13.97 -36.74 -10.75
CA ARG A 191 15.18 -37.56 -10.83
C ARG A 191 15.33 -38.50 -9.65
N TYR A 192 15.09 -38.02 -8.43
CA TYR A 192 15.13 -38.89 -7.24
C TYR A 192 14.06 -39.98 -7.29
N ALA A 193 12.84 -39.66 -7.70
CA ALA A 193 11.76 -40.62 -7.83
C ALA A 193 12.06 -41.71 -8.87
N SER A 194 12.67 -41.37 -10.02
CA SER A 194 13.07 -42.35 -11.03
C SER A 194 14.18 -43.25 -10.54
N CYS A 195 15.22 -42.73 -9.87
CA CYS A 195 16.30 -43.50 -9.28
C CYS A 195 15.81 -44.50 -8.21
N PHE A 196 14.81 -44.07 -7.40
CA PHE A 196 14.24 -44.96 -6.37
C PHE A 196 13.44 -46.10 -6.98
N ASN A 197 12.68 -45.84 -8.05
CA ASN A 197 11.92 -46.86 -8.77
C ASN A 197 12.80 -47.84 -9.55
N GLU A 198 13.96 -47.43 -10.06
CA GLU A 198 14.91 -48.31 -10.69
C GLU A 198 15.59 -49.24 -9.69
N ARG A 199 15.98 -48.74 -8.51
CA ARG A 199 16.56 -49.59 -7.44
C ARG A 199 15.58 -50.59 -6.89
N ALA A 200 14.28 -50.24 -6.81
CA ALA A 200 13.25 -51.17 -6.37
C ALA A 200 13.00 -52.33 -7.38
N LYS A 201 13.27 -52.10 -8.67
CA LYS A 201 13.14 -53.13 -9.74
C LYS A 201 14.36 -54.04 -9.86
N THR A 202 15.54 -53.67 -9.35
CA THR A 202 16.77 -54.45 -9.41
C THR A 202 17.01 -55.28 -8.15
N SER A 203 16.12 -55.26 -7.16
CA SER A 203 16.21 -56.03 -5.91
C SER A 203 15.19 -57.17 -5.83
N CYS A 204 14.64 -57.66 -6.97
CA CYS A 204 13.83 -58.86 -7.06
C CYS A 204 14.59 -59.95 -7.79
#